data_4fb04811f77464b247f17e099129825a
#
_entry.id   4fb04811f77464b247f17e099129825a
#
_cell.length_a   1.000
_cell.length_b   1.000
_cell.length_c   1.000
_cell.angle_alpha   90.00
_cell.angle_beta   90.00
_cell.angle_gamma   90.00
#
_symmetry.space_group_name_H-M   'P 1'
#
loop_
_entity.id
_entity.type
_entity.pdbx_description
1 polymer ?
#
loop_
_entity_poly.entity_id
_entity_poly.type
_entity_poly.pdbx_seq_one_letter_code
_entity_poly.pdbx_strand_id
1 'polypeptide(L)'
;MMNTRILMRVALAVVSAIGLSSCNLVAPLVRTALPFAGIKMAMACLPEEAMIDTPAGARAVRDISAGDVVTGYRGHPVIVQQKHDYLEQASTVFIKVVFDDGASVEACGWHRLAGTRLQDLEIGQGLAGRRVAALSTRCGIKRSYDLLTEDEGYRIDGIPVNSMIEEMHAAAAGLPRDKR
;
A
#
# COMPACT_ATOMS: atom_id res chain seq x y z
N MET A 1 50.74 23.85 18.87
CA MET A 1 50.79 23.48 17.43
C MET A 1 50.01 22.18 17.26
N MET A 2 48.77 22.26 16.90
CA MET A 2 47.87 21.10 16.78
C MET A 2 47.94 20.52 15.37
N ASN A 3 48.15 19.23 15.27
CA ASN A 3 48.63 18.54 14.08
C ASN A 3 47.50 18.40 13.03
N THR A 4 47.58 19.13 11.95
CA THR A 4 46.62 19.27 10.83
C THR A 4 46.28 17.94 10.14
N ARG A 5 46.99 16.87 10.44
CA ARG A 5 46.81 15.52 9.85
C ARG A 5 45.69 14.69 10.49
N ILE A 6 45.20 15.10 11.67
CA ILE A 6 44.13 14.36 12.37
C ILE A 6 42.75 14.87 11.94
N LEU A 7 42.63 16.13 11.56
CA LEU A 7 41.35 16.71 11.09
C LEU A 7 40.90 16.19 9.70
N MET A 8 41.85 15.72 8.87
CA MET A 8 41.52 15.25 7.52
C MET A 8 41.07 13.78 7.46
N ARG A 9 41.28 13.02 8.55
CA ARG A 9 40.83 11.61 8.65
C ARG A 9 39.46 11.44 9.25
N VAL A 10 38.92 12.44 9.94
CA VAL A 10 37.57 12.43 10.52
C VAL A 10 36.53 12.88 9.50
N ALA A 11 36.90 13.71 8.53
CA ALA A 11 35.98 14.20 7.48
C ALA A 11 35.65 13.15 6.41
N LEU A 12 36.43 12.06 6.26
CA LEU A 12 36.22 11.06 5.21
C LEU A 12 35.40 9.83 5.68
N ALA A 13 35.13 9.71 6.98
CA ALA A 13 34.41 8.55 7.55
C ALA A 13 32.90 8.79 7.69
N VAL A 14 32.39 10.00 7.46
CA VAL A 14 30.96 10.33 7.63
C VAL A 14 30.16 10.27 6.31
N VAL A 15 30.84 10.15 5.15
CA VAL A 15 30.17 10.14 3.84
C VAL A 15 29.74 8.75 3.36
N SER A 16 30.13 7.67 4.04
CA SER A 16 29.85 6.29 3.57
C SER A 16 28.67 5.59 4.24
N ALA A 17 27.84 6.28 5.03
CA ALA A 17 26.71 5.66 5.74
C ALA A 17 25.33 6.26 5.38
N ILE A 18 25.26 7.10 4.36
CA ILE A 18 23.95 7.50 3.82
C ILE A 18 23.71 6.65 2.58
N GLY A 19 23.30 5.43 2.79
CA GLY A 19 22.56 4.66 1.80
C GLY A 19 21.26 5.40 1.53
N LEU A 20 21.29 6.34 0.60
CA LEU A 20 20.12 7.05 0.09
C LEU A 20 19.24 6.01 -0.63
N SER A 21 18.39 5.30 0.12
CA SER A 21 17.22 4.70 -0.48
C SER A 21 16.37 5.87 -0.98
N SER A 22 16.32 6.04 -2.29
CA SER A 22 15.63 7.15 -2.98
C SER A 22 14.16 7.31 -2.55
N CYS A 23 13.58 6.30 -1.93
CA CYS A 23 12.22 6.30 -1.40
C CYS A 23 12.05 7.13 -0.12
N ASN A 24 13.08 7.21 0.75
CA ASN A 24 12.95 7.94 2.02
C ASN A 24 12.91 9.47 1.85
N LEU A 25 13.42 9.99 0.73
CA LEU A 25 13.40 11.44 0.44
C LEU A 25 12.08 11.92 -0.20
N VAL A 26 11.28 11.00 -0.77
CA VAL A 26 10.04 11.35 -1.47
C VAL A 26 8.82 11.32 -0.54
N ALA A 27 8.86 10.55 0.54
CA ALA A 27 7.75 10.39 1.47
C ALA A 27 7.21 11.72 2.07
N PRO A 28 8.04 12.68 2.52
CA PRO A 28 7.54 13.97 3.02
C PRO A 28 7.11 14.93 1.90
N LEU A 29 7.64 14.81 0.67
CA LEU A 29 7.31 15.69 -0.46
C LEU A 29 5.97 15.34 -1.12
N VAL A 30 5.52 14.08 -1.03
CA VAL A 30 4.22 13.65 -1.56
C VAL A 30 3.06 14.30 -0.81
N ARG A 31 3.27 14.73 0.44
CA ARG A 31 2.24 15.44 1.22
C ARG A 31 1.99 16.90 0.79
N THR A 32 2.93 17.55 0.10
CA THR A 32 2.87 19.01 -0.08
C THR A 32 2.80 19.54 -1.50
N ALA A 33 3.00 18.73 -2.55
CA ALA A 33 3.12 19.28 -3.90
C ALA A 33 2.75 18.29 -5.01
N LEU A 34 1.47 18.00 -5.20
CA LEU A 34 1.01 17.57 -6.52
C LEU A 34 -0.31 18.26 -6.88
N PRO A 35 -0.27 19.35 -7.64
CA PRO A 35 -1.43 19.78 -8.40
C PRO A 35 -1.69 18.76 -9.52
N PHE A 36 -2.93 18.38 -9.66
CA PHE A 36 -3.48 17.49 -10.67
C PHE A 36 -2.99 17.83 -12.08
N ALA A 37 -2.00 17.13 -12.58
CA ALA A 37 -1.62 17.13 -13.97
C ALA A 37 -1.43 15.70 -14.43
N GLY A 38 -2.48 15.12 -15.05
CA GLY A 38 -2.35 14.03 -16.03
C GLY A 38 -1.65 12.74 -15.61
N ILE A 39 -1.66 12.36 -14.33
CA ILE A 39 -1.08 11.10 -13.88
C ILE A 39 -2.08 10.01 -14.26
N LYS A 40 -1.68 9.12 -15.20
CA LYS A 40 -2.30 7.80 -15.30
C LYS A 40 -2.33 7.21 -13.89
N MET A 41 -3.51 7.12 -13.28
CA MET A 41 -3.65 6.49 -11.97
C MET A 41 -3.13 5.05 -12.11
N ALA A 42 -2.08 4.73 -11.36
CA ALA A 42 -1.69 3.34 -11.14
C ALA A 42 -2.90 2.64 -10.51
N MET A 43 -3.45 1.66 -11.22
CA MET A 43 -4.80 1.18 -10.97
C MET A 43 -4.83 -0.18 -10.26
N ALA A 44 -3.70 -0.70 -9.86
CA ALA A 44 -3.59 -1.84 -8.97
C ALA A 44 -2.53 -1.53 -7.92
N CYS A 45 -2.67 -2.09 -6.75
CA CYS A 45 -1.96 -1.49 -5.64
C CYS A 45 -1.47 -2.47 -4.58
N LEU A 46 -1.62 -3.78 -4.77
CA LEU A 46 -1.03 -4.77 -3.89
C LEU A 46 0.22 -5.38 -4.51
N PRO A 47 1.34 -5.49 -3.80
CA PRO A 47 2.50 -6.25 -4.27
C PRO A 47 2.14 -7.73 -4.48
N GLU A 48 2.86 -8.43 -5.35
CA GLU A 48 2.55 -9.82 -5.73
C GLU A 48 2.53 -10.81 -4.57
N GLU A 49 3.25 -10.51 -3.51
CA GLU A 49 3.34 -11.29 -2.28
C GLU A 49 2.28 -10.94 -1.22
N ALA A 50 1.40 -9.96 -1.47
CA ALA A 50 0.33 -9.61 -0.52
C ALA A 50 -0.56 -10.82 -0.24
N MET A 51 -0.77 -11.14 1.04
CA MET A 51 -1.48 -12.34 1.49
C MET A 51 -2.96 -12.05 1.69
N ILE A 52 -3.78 -12.50 0.76
CA ILE A 52 -5.25 -12.35 0.82
C ILE A 52 -5.84 -13.43 1.74
N ASP A 53 -6.70 -13.03 2.65
CA ASP A 53 -7.41 -13.97 3.51
C ASP A 53 -8.39 -14.80 2.69
N THR A 54 -8.35 -16.14 2.89
CA THR A 54 -9.31 -17.06 2.29
C THR A 54 -9.88 -18.00 3.37
N PRO A 55 -11.02 -18.67 3.15
CA PRO A 55 -11.53 -19.65 4.10
C PRO A 55 -10.56 -20.79 4.40
N ALA A 56 -9.63 -21.09 3.49
CA ALA A 56 -8.62 -22.14 3.63
C ALA A 56 -7.28 -21.63 4.18
N GLY A 57 -7.16 -20.36 4.57
CA GLY A 57 -5.94 -19.70 5.00
C GLY A 57 -5.49 -18.64 3.99
N ALA A 58 -4.47 -17.85 4.35
CA ALA A 58 -3.98 -16.76 3.51
C ALA A 58 -3.26 -17.29 2.26
N ARG A 59 -3.50 -16.65 1.09
CA ARG A 59 -2.85 -16.95 -0.20
C ARG A 59 -2.30 -15.69 -0.83
N ALA A 60 -1.13 -15.79 -1.47
CA ALA A 60 -0.56 -14.64 -2.19
C ALA A 60 -1.50 -14.18 -3.32
N VAL A 61 -1.66 -12.87 -3.49
CA VAL A 61 -2.56 -12.29 -4.50
C VAL A 61 -2.21 -12.75 -5.92
N ARG A 62 -0.93 -13.00 -6.21
CA ARG A 62 -0.50 -13.54 -7.51
C ARG A 62 -1.11 -14.90 -7.82
N ASP A 63 -1.38 -15.72 -6.80
CA ASP A 63 -1.87 -17.08 -6.92
C ASP A 63 -3.41 -17.17 -6.86
N ILE A 64 -4.10 -16.03 -6.70
CA ILE A 64 -5.57 -15.92 -6.75
C ILE A 64 -6.02 -15.69 -8.19
N SER A 65 -7.15 -16.26 -8.56
CA SER A 65 -7.76 -16.13 -9.89
C SER A 65 -9.25 -15.78 -9.78
N ALA A 66 -9.82 -15.29 -10.87
CA ALA A 66 -11.28 -15.14 -10.96
C ALA A 66 -11.96 -16.51 -10.76
N GLY A 67 -13.01 -16.54 -9.95
CA GLY A 67 -13.72 -17.74 -9.51
C GLY A 67 -13.21 -18.31 -8.19
N ASP A 68 -12.05 -17.90 -7.69
CA ASP A 68 -11.59 -18.28 -6.35
C ASP A 68 -12.44 -17.63 -5.26
N VAL A 69 -12.50 -18.28 -4.08
CA VAL A 69 -13.20 -17.77 -2.90
C VAL A 69 -12.20 -17.11 -1.96
N VAL A 70 -12.45 -15.88 -1.59
CA VAL A 70 -11.66 -15.11 -0.62
C VAL A 70 -12.56 -14.65 0.54
N THR A 71 -11.96 -14.15 1.61
CA THR A 71 -12.70 -13.46 2.67
C THR A 71 -12.99 -12.03 2.21
N GLY A 72 -14.26 -11.73 2.00
CA GLY A 72 -14.73 -10.42 1.55
C GLY A 72 -14.55 -9.33 2.60
N TYR A 73 -14.76 -8.08 2.19
CA TYR A 73 -14.64 -6.89 3.03
C TYR A 73 -15.39 -7.02 4.36
N ARG A 74 -16.60 -7.56 4.33
CA ARG A 74 -17.46 -7.76 5.51
C ARG A 74 -17.12 -9.01 6.32
N GLY A 75 -16.14 -9.82 5.90
CA GLY A 75 -15.63 -10.96 6.63
C GLY A 75 -16.32 -12.30 6.32
N HIS A 76 -17.18 -12.38 5.32
CA HIS A 76 -17.77 -13.62 4.82
C HIS A 76 -17.10 -14.07 3.51
N PRO A 77 -17.20 -15.35 3.13
CA PRO A 77 -16.65 -15.83 1.86
C PRO A 77 -17.37 -15.17 0.67
N VAL A 78 -16.59 -14.70 -0.32
CA VAL A 78 -17.07 -14.10 -1.57
C VAL A 78 -16.25 -14.59 -2.74
N ILE A 79 -16.83 -14.52 -3.95
CA ILE A 79 -16.16 -14.93 -5.19
C ILE A 79 -15.37 -13.75 -5.75
N VAL A 80 -14.15 -14.01 -6.21
CA VAL A 80 -13.36 -13.08 -7.01
C VAL A 80 -13.94 -13.02 -8.42
N GLN A 81 -14.49 -11.89 -8.81
CA GLN A 81 -15.09 -11.66 -10.13
C GLN A 81 -14.02 -11.36 -11.19
N GLN A 82 -13.03 -10.53 -10.82
CA GLN A 82 -11.92 -10.15 -11.69
C GLN A 82 -10.63 -10.01 -10.89
N LYS A 83 -9.51 -10.24 -11.55
CA LYS A 83 -8.17 -9.91 -11.07
C LYS A 83 -7.50 -9.03 -12.11
N HIS A 84 -7.00 -7.91 -11.68
CA HIS A 84 -6.19 -7.04 -12.50
C HIS A 84 -4.73 -7.14 -12.08
N ASP A 85 -3.83 -7.14 -13.06
CA ASP A 85 -2.40 -7.00 -12.85
C ASP A 85 -1.86 -5.81 -13.65
N TYR A 86 -0.87 -5.12 -13.09
CA TYR A 86 -0.28 -3.94 -13.68
C TYR A 86 1.23 -3.97 -13.57
N LEU A 87 1.88 -3.41 -14.58
CA LEU A 87 3.30 -3.10 -14.53
C LEU A 87 3.48 -1.74 -13.86
N GLU A 88 4.19 -1.75 -12.76
CA GLU A 88 4.45 -0.55 -11.97
C GLU A 88 5.66 0.23 -12.50
N GLN A 89 5.61 1.55 -12.32
CA GLN A 89 6.78 2.38 -12.50
C GLN A 89 7.74 2.19 -11.33
N ALA A 90 9.05 2.26 -11.60
CA ALA A 90 10.06 2.11 -10.54
C ALA A 90 9.92 3.14 -9.40
N SER A 91 9.30 4.29 -9.68
CA SER A 91 9.03 5.37 -8.73
C SER A 91 7.73 5.20 -7.93
N THR A 92 6.89 4.20 -8.24
CA THR A 92 5.65 3.97 -7.49
C THR A 92 5.98 3.62 -6.05
N VAL A 93 5.42 4.41 -5.12
CA VAL A 93 5.63 4.24 -3.68
C VAL A 93 4.56 3.36 -3.10
N PHE A 94 4.97 2.27 -2.45
CA PHE A 94 4.12 1.40 -1.64
C PHE A 94 4.31 1.75 -0.17
N ILE A 95 3.23 1.71 0.58
CA ILE A 95 3.21 1.99 2.01
C ILE A 95 2.83 0.69 2.72
N LYS A 96 3.68 0.26 3.65
CA LYS A 96 3.36 -0.82 4.59
C LYS A 96 2.91 -0.20 5.89
N VAL A 97 1.70 -0.54 6.32
CA VAL A 97 1.18 -0.26 7.65
C VAL A 97 1.30 -1.52 8.51
N VAL A 98 1.77 -1.36 9.74
CA VAL A 98 1.79 -2.41 10.76
C VAL A 98 0.93 -1.94 11.92
N PHE A 99 0.07 -2.83 12.42
CA PHE A 99 -0.83 -2.56 13.53
C PHE A 99 -0.26 -3.09 14.85
N ASP A 100 -0.83 -2.65 15.97
CA ASP A 100 -0.40 -2.98 17.32
C ASP A 100 -0.52 -4.48 17.68
N ASP A 101 -1.36 -5.22 16.96
CA ASP A 101 -1.49 -6.69 17.07
C ASP A 101 -0.55 -7.48 16.14
N GLY A 102 0.30 -6.77 15.36
CA GLY A 102 1.23 -7.37 14.41
C GLY A 102 0.67 -7.58 13.01
N ALA A 103 -0.63 -7.41 12.79
CA ALA A 103 -1.23 -7.46 11.46
C ALA A 103 -0.63 -6.37 10.55
N SER A 104 -0.53 -6.65 9.25
CA SER A 104 0.04 -5.67 8.34
C SER A 104 -0.56 -5.73 6.94
N VAL A 105 -0.61 -4.58 6.28
CA VAL A 105 -0.99 -4.44 4.87
C VAL A 105 0.03 -3.58 4.16
N GLU A 106 0.39 -3.97 2.94
CA GLU A 106 1.21 -3.15 2.05
C GLU A 106 0.47 -2.92 0.74
N ALA A 107 0.35 -1.65 0.37
CA ALA A 107 -0.28 -1.25 -0.89
C ALA A 107 0.22 0.13 -1.34
N CYS A 108 -0.17 0.59 -2.53
CA CYS A 108 0.09 1.97 -2.94
C CYS A 108 -0.67 2.96 -2.04
N GLY A 109 -0.18 4.21 -1.96
CA GLY A 109 -0.74 5.23 -1.06
C GLY A 109 -2.22 5.56 -1.27
N TRP A 110 -2.74 5.34 -2.47
CA TRP A 110 -4.15 5.59 -2.80
C TRP A 110 -5.10 4.49 -2.37
N HIS A 111 -4.59 3.29 -2.13
CA HIS A 111 -5.40 2.14 -1.68
C HIS A 111 -6.04 2.44 -0.34
N ARG A 112 -7.26 1.92 -0.13
CA ARG A 112 -8.01 2.16 1.10
C ARG A 112 -8.04 0.93 1.98
N LEU A 113 -7.81 1.15 3.27
CA LEU A 113 -8.06 0.19 4.33
C LEU A 113 -9.24 0.70 5.15
N ALA A 114 -10.28 -0.09 5.27
CA ALA A 114 -11.49 0.30 5.99
C ALA A 114 -11.96 1.73 5.64
N GLY A 115 -11.92 2.08 4.34
CA GLY A 115 -12.31 3.38 3.82
C GLY A 115 -11.25 4.50 3.88
N THR A 116 -10.15 4.33 4.63
CA THR A 116 -9.08 5.33 4.75
C THR A 116 -7.93 5.03 3.80
N ARG A 117 -7.44 6.02 3.04
CA ARG A 117 -6.27 5.84 2.18
C ARG A 117 -5.01 5.60 2.99
N LEU A 118 -4.12 4.71 2.52
CA LEU A 118 -2.87 4.43 3.21
C LEU A 118 -2.01 5.68 3.41
N GLN A 119 -1.95 6.55 2.41
CA GLN A 119 -1.17 7.79 2.50
C GLN A 119 -1.68 8.78 3.55
N ASP A 120 -2.92 8.65 3.98
CA ASP A 120 -3.56 9.54 4.96
C ASP A 120 -3.51 8.94 6.38
N LEU A 121 -2.95 7.72 6.54
CA LEU A 121 -2.80 7.09 7.85
C LEU A 121 -1.66 7.72 8.65
N GLU A 122 -1.85 7.79 9.96
CA GLU A 122 -0.87 8.29 10.94
C GLU A 122 -0.58 7.25 12.02
N ILE A 123 0.67 7.24 12.54
CA ILE A 123 1.02 6.40 13.69
C ILE A 123 0.15 6.79 14.86
N GLY A 124 -0.40 5.79 15.56
CA GLY A 124 -1.34 5.97 16.66
C GLY A 124 -2.80 6.08 16.24
N GLN A 125 -3.11 6.25 14.96
CA GLN A 125 -4.49 6.29 14.45
C GLN A 125 -5.20 4.95 14.67
N GLY A 126 -6.47 5.01 15.07
CA GLY A 126 -7.36 3.85 15.13
C GLY A 126 -7.94 3.52 13.75
N LEU A 127 -7.93 2.25 13.36
CA LEU A 127 -8.51 1.75 12.11
C LEU A 127 -8.99 0.31 12.28
N ALA A 128 -10.23 0.01 11.92
CA ALA A 128 -10.80 -1.35 11.99
C ALA A 128 -10.62 -2.05 13.35
N GLY A 129 -10.70 -1.30 14.45
CA GLY A 129 -10.54 -1.82 15.82
C GLY A 129 -9.09 -2.02 16.28
N ARG A 130 -8.11 -1.63 15.45
CA ARG A 130 -6.67 -1.71 15.71
C ARG A 130 -6.04 -0.32 15.73
N ARG A 131 -4.80 -0.22 16.17
CA ARG A 131 -4.03 1.03 16.16
C ARG A 131 -2.82 0.90 15.25
N VAL A 132 -2.58 1.88 14.40
CA VAL A 132 -1.38 1.94 13.56
C VAL A 132 -0.14 2.08 14.45
N ALA A 133 0.72 1.07 14.43
CA ALA A 133 1.96 1.02 15.21
C ALA A 133 3.16 1.56 14.42
N ALA A 134 3.23 1.26 13.11
CA ALA A 134 4.34 1.70 12.26
C ALA A 134 3.89 1.90 10.81
N LEU A 135 4.59 2.82 10.13
CA LEU A 135 4.47 3.08 8.69
C LEU A 135 5.86 3.03 8.07
N SER A 136 5.99 2.35 6.94
CA SER A 136 7.21 2.33 6.13
C SER A 136 6.88 2.38 4.65
N THR A 137 7.85 2.76 3.82
CA THR A 137 7.67 2.87 2.38
C THR A 137 8.72 2.09 1.62
N ARG A 138 8.36 1.54 0.46
CA ARG A 138 9.31 1.00 -0.52
C ARG A 138 8.90 1.34 -1.94
N CYS A 139 9.87 1.32 -2.86
CA CYS A 139 9.71 1.45 -4.30
C CYS A 139 10.25 0.23 -5.03
N GLY A 140 10.13 0.23 -6.35
CA GLY A 140 10.74 -0.81 -7.19
C GLY A 140 9.94 -2.11 -7.28
N ILE A 141 8.69 -2.14 -6.82
CA ILE A 141 7.75 -3.22 -7.09
C ILE A 141 7.44 -3.21 -8.59
N LYS A 142 7.62 -4.35 -9.26
CA LYS A 142 7.48 -4.44 -10.72
C LYS A 142 6.04 -4.70 -11.15
N ARG A 143 5.30 -5.47 -10.36
CA ARG A 143 3.91 -5.82 -10.61
C ARG A 143 3.08 -5.60 -9.38
N SER A 144 1.88 -5.10 -9.60
CA SER A 144 0.87 -4.99 -8.56
C SER A 144 -0.46 -5.57 -9.02
N TYR A 145 -1.30 -5.90 -8.07
CA TYR A 145 -2.57 -6.59 -8.30
C TYR A 145 -3.70 -5.93 -7.55
N ASP A 146 -4.92 -6.12 -8.06
CA ASP A 146 -6.14 -5.85 -7.31
C ASP A 146 -7.22 -6.87 -7.68
N LEU A 147 -8.17 -7.08 -6.77
CA LEU A 147 -9.26 -8.02 -6.93
C LEU A 147 -10.60 -7.27 -6.90
N LEU A 148 -11.47 -7.54 -7.87
CA LEU A 148 -12.88 -7.22 -7.79
C LEU A 148 -13.62 -8.43 -7.23
N THR A 149 -14.40 -8.24 -6.17
CA THR A 149 -15.17 -9.29 -5.53
C THR A 149 -16.67 -8.98 -5.59
N GLU A 150 -17.50 -9.88 -5.09
CA GLU A 150 -18.95 -9.65 -4.91
C GLU A 150 -19.27 -8.68 -3.76
N ASP A 151 -18.25 -8.34 -2.94
CA ASP A 151 -18.32 -7.38 -1.83
C ASP A 151 -17.52 -6.12 -2.20
N GLU A 152 -17.43 -5.14 -1.32
CA GLU A 152 -16.69 -3.87 -1.53
C GLU A 152 -15.17 -4.04 -1.60
N GLY A 153 -14.68 -5.27 -1.40
CA GLY A 153 -13.28 -5.63 -1.39
C GLY A 153 -13.03 -6.98 -0.71
N TYR A 154 -11.92 -7.10 -0.05
CA TYR A 154 -11.43 -8.34 0.56
C TYR A 154 -10.69 -8.05 1.86
N ARG A 155 -10.09 -9.07 2.49
CA ARG A 155 -9.29 -8.91 3.71
C ARG A 155 -7.85 -9.35 3.53
N ILE A 156 -6.97 -8.68 4.27
CA ILE A 156 -5.56 -9.01 4.47
C ILE A 156 -5.28 -8.94 5.98
N ASP A 157 -4.81 -10.02 6.58
CA ASP A 157 -4.58 -10.12 8.03
C ASP A 157 -5.82 -9.66 8.85
N GLY A 158 -7.03 -10.02 8.38
CA GLY A 158 -8.29 -9.60 8.98
C GLY A 158 -8.66 -8.14 8.77
N ILE A 159 -7.85 -7.34 8.06
CA ILE A 159 -8.09 -5.91 7.81
C ILE A 159 -8.92 -5.76 6.54
N PRO A 160 -10.05 -5.02 6.56
CA PRO A 160 -10.81 -4.74 5.35
C PRO A 160 -10.02 -3.86 4.37
N VAL A 161 -9.89 -4.33 3.13
CA VAL A 161 -9.20 -3.68 2.02
C VAL A 161 -10.20 -3.41 0.91
N ASN A 162 -10.38 -2.15 0.52
CA ASN A 162 -11.30 -1.80 -0.55
C ASN A 162 -10.73 -2.13 -1.93
N SER A 163 -11.56 -2.61 -2.85
CA SER A 163 -11.16 -2.79 -4.24
C SER A 163 -11.04 -1.44 -4.95
N MET A 164 -9.89 -1.18 -5.55
CA MET A 164 -9.69 0.01 -6.40
C MET A 164 -10.42 -0.13 -7.74
N ILE A 165 -10.62 -1.36 -8.22
CA ILE A 165 -11.37 -1.65 -9.46
C ILE A 165 -12.81 -1.21 -9.28
N GLU A 166 -13.41 -1.52 -8.14
CA GLU A 166 -14.78 -1.10 -7.82
C GLU A 166 -14.90 0.42 -7.72
N GLU A 167 -13.95 1.08 -7.04
CA GLU A 167 -13.91 2.55 -6.96
C GLU A 167 -13.86 3.20 -8.34
N MET A 168 -13.16 2.59 -9.29
CA MET A 168 -13.07 3.08 -10.67
C MET A 168 -14.35 2.89 -11.44
N HIS A 169 -14.99 1.72 -11.31
CA HIS A 169 -16.27 1.46 -11.95
C HIS A 169 -17.33 2.44 -11.43
N ALA A 170 -17.37 2.69 -10.13
CA ALA A 170 -18.28 3.67 -9.52
C ALA A 170 -18.02 5.09 -10.03
N ALA A 171 -16.75 5.49 -10.17
CA ALA A 171 -16.36 6.79 -10.69
C ALA A 171 -16.73 6.95 -12.18
N ALA A 172 -16.52 5.91 -12.99
CA ALA A 172 -16.88 5.89 -14.41
C ALA A 172 -18.40 5.96 -14.63
N ALA A 173 -19.18 5.35 -13.72
CA ALA A 173 -20.65 5.39 -13.74
C ALA A 173 -21.25 6.71 -13.23
N GLY A 174 -20.43 7.66 -12.77
CA GLY A 174 -20.90 8.93 -12.19
C GLY A 174 -21.65 8.78 -10.86
N LEU A 175 -21.49 7.64 -10.19
CA LEU A 175 -22.13 7.39 -8.90
C LEU A 175 -21.46 8.23 -7.80
N PRO A 176 -22.24 8.90 -6.92
CA PRO A 176 -21.67 9.67 -5.83
C PRO A 176 -20.89 8.72 -4.90
N ARG A 177 -19.66 9.09 -4.56
CA ARG A 177 -18.90 8.42 -3.51
C ARG A 177 -19.64 8.62 -2.20
N ASP A 178 -20.26 7.56 -1.70
CA ASP A 178 -20.92 7.62 -0.39
C ASP A 178 -19.86 7.94 0.68
N LYS A 179 -20.07 9.07 1.34
CA LYS A 179 -19.33 9.46 2.54
C LYS A 179 -19.92 8.69 3.71
N ARG A 180 -19.49 7.43 3.91
CA ARG A 180 -19.76 6.72 5.15
C ARG A 180 -18.55 6.69 6.05
#